data_5231d374c6ad93a3c249cbb0c6e1da84
#
_entry.id   5231d374c6ad93a3c249cbb0c6e1da84
#
_cell.length_a   1.000
_cell.length_b   1.000
_cell.length_c   1.000
_cell.angle_alpha   90.00
_cell.angle_beta   90.00
_cell.angle_gamma   90.00
#
_symmetry.space_group_name_H-M   'P 1'
#
loop_
_entity.id
_entity.type
_entity.pdbx_description
1 polymer ?
#
loop_
_entity_poly.entity_id
_entity_poly.type
_entity_poly.pdbx_seq_one_letter_code
_entity_poly.pdbx_strand_id
1 'polypeptide(L)'
;MAVITLRSILSARGVPRPLRGGARLFLVATLLVAAGCASVAPLETATREPVSAPVFRFGEDTFAFPNEVRSLNPGREDLYANYCFVMTRGVVQFLKFARFDPSGAKLPADAYAELVRQVASRSPWEEALPPEERVVIPGYRNLQELSLGEEAQVKAGLGSRFWTMVHWTNWRVTFPVGGAHQEGVAAEVLAELRAGRPVQLLITNWPTPELNHGVVAYGYRISDGAVEFSVYDPNEPARPGVISFQREPRRFWATQLFDTKPGPIRAFRMYYSPLL
;
A
#
# COMPACT_ATOMS: atom_id res chain seq x y z
N MET A 1 -17.45 -48.76 -28.28
CA MET A 1 -18.80 -49.30 -28.50
C MET A 1 -19.37 -49.70 -27.16
N ALA A 2 -20.34 -48.95 -26.67
CA ALA A 2 -21.47 -49.39 -25.85
C ALA A 2 -22.34 -48.16 -25.59
N VAL A 3 -23.45 -48.15 -26.28
CA VAL A 3 -24.60 -47.26 -26.18
C VAL A 3 -25.46 -47.78 -25.05
N ILE A 4 -25.88 -46.99 -24.08
CA ILE A 4 -27.02 -47.30 -23.22
C ILE A 4 -27.98 -46.11 -23.18
N THR A 5 -29.18 -46.44 -23.45
CA THR A 5 -30.39 -45.75 -23.83
C THR A 5 -31.11 -45.09 -22.62
N LEU A 6 -31.74 -43.95 -22.86
CA LEU A 6 -32.77 -43.36 -22.01
C LEU A 6 -33.99 -44.28 -21.83
N ARG A 7 -34.56 -44.27 -20.63
CA ARG A 7 -36.01 -44.46 -20.47
C ARG A 7 -36.56 -43.63 -19.30
N SER A 8 -37.59 -42.94 -19.65
CA SER A 8 -38.51 -42.09 -18.92
C SER A 8 -39.21 -42.78 -17.75
N ILE A 9 -39.48 -42.08 -16.68
CA ILE A 9 -40.69 -42.25 -15.86
C ILE A 9 -41.26 -40.86 -15.50
N LEU A 10 -42.43 -40.57 -16.04
CA LEU A 10 -43.35 -39.53 -15.65
C LEU A 10 -44.20 -40.06 -14.45
N SER A 11 -44.38 -39.28 -13.42
CA SER A 11 -45.67 -39.05 -12.73
C SER A 11 -45.44 -38.46 -11.31
N ALA A 12 -45.91 -37.28 -11.00
CA ALA A 12 -47.13 -37.05 -10.23
C ALA A 12 -47.19 -35.57 -9.81
N ARG A 13 -48.39 -35.05 -9.98
CA ARG A 13 -48.79 -33.67 -9.68
C ARG A 13 -48.78 -33.36 -8.18
N GLY A 14 -48.19 -32.23 -7.82
CA GLY A 14 -48.36 -31.60 -6.52
C GLY A 14 -48.29 -30.08 -6.68
N VAL A 15 -49.42 -29.40 -6.54
CA VAL A 15 -49.55 -27.92 -6.56
C VAL A 15 -49.01 -27.38 -5.25
N PRO A 16 -47.98 -26.50 -5.24
CA PRO A 16 -47.63 -25.81 -4.02
C PRO A 16 -48.41 -24.52 -3.85
N ARG A 17 -48.98 -24.35 -2.63
CA ARG A 17 -49.62 -23.15 -2.15
C ARG A 17 -48.67 -21.96 -2.08
N PRO A 18 -49.11 -20.69 -2.28
CA PRO A 18 -48.28 -19.52 -2.19
C PRO A 18 -47.91 -19.23 -0.72
N LEU A 19 -46.60 -19.25 -0.42
CA LEU A 19 -46.06 -18.76 0.84
C LEU A 19 -46.07 -17.22 0.85
N ARG A 20 -46.98 -16.66 1.68
CA ARG A 20 -46.93 -15.26 2.13
C ARG A 20 -45.68 -15.09 3.03
N GLY A 21 -44.65 -14.40 2.56
CA GLY A 21 -43.42 -14.18 3.33
C GLY A 21 -42.41 -13.25 2.63
N GLY A 22 -42.92 -12.24 1.93
CA GLY A 22 -42.04 -11.35 1.14
C GLY A 22 -42.03 -9.89 1.59
N ALA A 23 -41.93 -9.59 2.90
CA ALA A 23 -41.88 -8.19 3.36
C ALA A 23 -40.85 -7.88 4.45
N ARG A 24 -39.88 -8.77 4.70
CA ARG A 24 -38.88 -8.51 5.78
C ARG A 24 -37.41 -8.48 5.34
N LEU A 25 -37.12 -8.61 4.05
CA LEU A 25 -35.71 -8.61 3.56
C LEU A 25 -35.22 -7.28 2.98
N PHE A 26 -36.10 -6.26 2.87
CA PHE A 26 -35.71 -4.96 2.30
C PHE A 26 -35.27 -3.89 3.33
N LEU A 27 -35.34 -4.16 4.62
CA LEU A 27 -35.04 -3.16 5.66
C LEU A 27 -33.64 -3.26 6.26
N VAL A 28 -32.84 -4.26 5.90
CA VAL A 28 -31.46 -4.44 6.44
C VAL A 28 -30.40 -3.83 5.53
N ALA A 29 -30.70 -3.59 4.25
CA ALA A 29 -29.72 -3.03 3.32
C ALA A 29 -29.56 -1.50 3.40
N THR A 30 -30.50 -0.79 4.06
CA THR A 30 -30.50 0.69 4.09
C THR A 30 -29.81 1.28 5.33
N LEU A 31 -29.42 0.47 6.29
CA LEU A 31 -28.79 0.93 7.55
C LEU A 31 -27.25 0.87 7.56
N LEU A 32 -26.62 0.39 6.49
CA LEU A 32 -25.16 0.29 6.39
C LEU A 32 -24.47 1.46 5.65
N VAL A 33 -25.24 2.44 5.17
CA VAL A 33 -24.67 3.61 4.43
C VAL A 33 -24.49 4.85 5.32
N ALA A 34 -24.97 4.85 6.56
CA ALA A 34 -24.97 6.03 7.43
C ALA A 34 -23.78 6.10 8.43
N ALA A 35 -22.80 5.20 8.37
CA ALA A 35 -21.70 5.17 9.33
C ALA A 35 -20.35 5.61 8.70
N GLY A 36 -20.32 6.65 7.90
CA GLY A 36 -19.12 7.09 7.19
C GLY A 36 -18.81 8.59 7.17
N CYS A 37 -19.54 9.40 7.93
CA CYS A 37 -19.14 10.80 8.12
C CYS A 37 -18.40 10.95 9.47
N ALA A 38 -17.21 10.32 9.57
CA ALA A 38 -16.24 10.82 10.53
C ALA A 38 -15.87 12.24 10.06
N SER A 39 -16.17 13.24 10.85
CA SER A 39 -15.77 14.62 10.60
C SER A 39 -14.24 14.63 10.58
N VAL A 40 -13.65 14.74 9.39
CA VAL A 40 -12.20 14.88 9.24
C VAL A 40 -11.83 16.20 9.92
N ALA A 41 -10.95 16.14 10.91
CA ALA A 41 -10.47 17.34 11.57
C ALA A 41 -9.85 18.30 10.54
N PRO A 42 -10.10 19.61 10.64
CA PRO A 42 -9.52 20.56 9.71
C PRO A 42 -7.99 20.42 9.67
N LEU A 43 -7.41 20.60 8.49
CA LEU A 43 -5.96 20.71 8.32
C LEU A 43 -5.50 21.95 9.12
N GLU A 44 -4.73 21.70 10.17
CA GLU A 44 -4.33 22.74 11.14
C GLU A 44 -3.34 23.76 10.55
N THR A 45 -3.13 24.82 11.32
CA THR A 45 -2.20 25.92 11.03
C THR A 45 -0.74 25.47 10.95
N ALA A 46 0.03 26.22 10.17
CA ALA A 46 1.41 25.96 9.74
C ALA A 46 2.36 25.43 10.83
N THR A 47 3.05 24.33 10.53
CA THR A 47 4.29 23.95 11.21
C THR A 47 5.46 24.29 10.28
N ARG A 48 6.33 25.24 10.69
CA ARG A 48 7.43 25.71 9.84
C ARG A 48 8.52 24.67 9.63
N GLU A 49 8.68 23.76 10.58
CA GLU A 49 9.72 22.71 10.52
C GLU A 49 9.16 21.42 9.96
N PRO A 50 9.93 20.68 9.15
CA PRO A 50 9.56 19.33 8.75
C PRO A 50 9.45 18.39 9.95
N VAL A 51 8.38 17.60 9.99
CA VAL A 51 8.17 16.57 11.01
C VAL A 51 8.24 15.22 10.32
N SER A 52 9.07 14.31 10.84
CA SER A 52 9.13 12.92 10.38
C SER A 52 8.52 11.99 11.41
N ALA A 53 7.92 10.90 10.96
CA ALA A 53 7.47 9.84 11.85
C ALA A 53 8.71 9.25 12.57
N PRO A 54 8.78 9.30 13.92
CA PRO A 54 10.01 8.98 14.64
C PRO A 54 10.48 7.54 14.47
N VAL A 55 9.60 6.66 14.02
CA VAL A 55 9.91 5.23 13.77
C VAL A 55 10.48 4.97 12.38
N PHE A 56 10.52 5.97 11.48
CA PHE A 56 10.99 5.80 10.11
C PHE A 56 12.22 6.65 9.83
N ARG A 57 13.29 6.03 9.36
CA ARG A 57 14.54 6.67 8.97
C ARG A 57 14.81 6.41 7.50
N PHE A 58 14.67 7.44 6.68
CA PHE A 58 14.99 7.35 5.27
C PHE A 58 16.45 6.94 5.09
N GLY A 59 16.70 6.00 4.16
CA GLY A 59 18.04 5.46 3.94
C GLY A 59 18.47 4.35 4.91
N GLU A 60 17.68 4.05 5.95
CA GLU A 60 17.86 2.88 6.82
C GLU A 60 16.70 1.89 6.67
N ASP A 61 15.49 2.41 6.71
CA ASP A 61 14.25 1.61 6.65
C ASP A 61 13.70 1.49 5.23
N THR A 62 14.53 1.75 4.21
CA THR A 62 14.20 1.65 2.78
C THR A 62 15.03 0.58 2.10
N PHE A 63 14.54 0.05 0.97
CA PHE A 63 15.36 -0.84 0.14
C PHE A 63 16.49 -0.05 -0.55
N ALA A 64 17.66 -0.66 -0.70
CA ALA A 64 18.81 -0.08 -1.38
C ALA A 64 18.71 -0.15 -2.91
N PHE A 65 17.95 -1.13 -3.44
CA PHE A 65 17.75 -1.30 -4.86
C PHE A 65 16.45 -0.59 -5.34
N PRO A 66 16.43 -0.07 -6.58
CA PRO A 66 15.25 0.58 -7.13
C PRO A 66 14.21 -0.41 -7.66
N ASN A 67 12.95 0.05 -7.74
CA ASN A 67 11.95 -0.52 -8.62
C ASN A 67 12.22 -0.06 -10.04
N GLU A 68 12.90 -0.88 -10.83
CA GLU A 68 13.30 -0.49 -12.18
C GLU A 68 12.14 -0.60 -13.18
N VAL A 69 11.95 0.43 -13.97
CA VAL A 69 10.93 0.49 -15.01
C VAL A 69 11.47 -0.18 -16.27
N ARG A 70 10.87 -1.30 -16.69
CA ARG A 70 11.33 -2.07 -17.86
C ARG A 70 11.33 -1.27 -19.17
N SER A 71 10.39 -0.35 -19.34
CA SER A 71 10.32 0.52 -20.52
C SER A 71 11.54 1.42 -20.69
N LEU A 72 12.23 1.76 -19.59
CA LEU A 72 13.47 2.54 -19.61
C LEU A 72 14.73 1.66 -19.72
N ASN A 73 14.58 0.34 -19.60
CA ASN A 73 15.69 -0.63 -19.59
C ASN A 73 15.33 -1.82 -20.54
N PRO A 74 15.18 -1.59 -21.84
CA PRO A 74 14.81 -2.65 -22.78
C PRO A 74 15.90 -3.74 -22.84
N GLY A 75 15.48 -4.99 -22.86
CA GLY A 75 16.39 -6.15 -22.91
C GLY A 75 16.90 -6.61 -21.53
N ARG A 76 16.50 -5.96 -20.44
CA ARG A 76 16.81 -6.39 -19.08
C ARG A 76 15.62 -7.16 -18.48
N GLU A 77 15.73 -8.49 -18.39
CA GLU A 77 14.69 -9.34 -17.80
C GLU A 77 14.88 -9.57 -16.29
N ASP A 78 16.08 -9.33 -15.80
CA ASP A 78 16.48 -9.48 -14.40
C ASP A 78 15.99 -8.35 -13.49
N LEU A 79 15.41 -7.29 -14.06
CA LEU A 79 14.98 -6.13 -13.31
C LEU A 79 13.77 -6.41 -12.41
N TYR A 80 13.83 -5.88 -11.20
CA TYR A 80 12.72 -5.87 -10.25
C TYR A 80 11.75 -4.73 -10.58
N ALA A 81 11.07 -4.88 -11.73
CA ALA A 81 10.23 -3.84 -12.31
C ALA A 81 8.75 -4.00 -11.96
N ASN A 82 8.02 -2.87 -11.88
CA ASN A 82 6.57 -2.80 -11.64
C ASN A 82 6.13 -3.37 -10.28
N TYR A 83 7.01 -3.38 -9.30
CA TYR A 83 6.74 -3.89 -7.97
C TYR A 83 6.71 -2.81 -6.88
N CYS A 84 6.46 -1.56 -7.27
CA CYS A 84 6.38 -0.43 -6.33
C CYS A 84 5.43 -0.72 -5.14
N PHE A 85 4.27 -1.33 -5.39
CA PHE A 85 3.33 -1.70 -4.34
C PHE A 85 3.87 -2.79 -3.40
N VAL A 86 4.64 -3.75 -3.92
CA VAL A 86 5.28 -4.79 -3.10
C VAL A 86 6.38 -4.17 -2.25
N MET A 87 7.20 -3.30 -2.83
CA MET A 87 8.29 -2.63 -2.11
C MET A 87 7.76 -1.71 -1.02
N THR A 88 6.79 -0.85 -1.32
CA THR A 88 6.21 0.06 -0.34
C THR A 88 5.48 -0.69 0.78
N ARG A 89 4.77 -1.78 0.45
CA ARG A 89 4.18 -2.68 1.45
C ARG A 89 5.27 -3.32 2.30
N GLY A 90 6.33 -3.85 1.67
CA GLY A 90 7.46 -4.47 2.35
C GLY A 90 8.12 -3.54 3.36
N VAL A 91 8.37 -2.29 3.02
CA VAL A 91 8.89 -1.27 3.96
C VAL A 91 8.04 -1.19 5.22
N VAL A 92 6.71 -1.06 5.08
CA VAL A 92 5.80 -0.99 6.22
C VAL A 92 5.77 -2.30 7.02
N GLN A 93 5.84 -3.45 6.35
CA GLN A 93 5.89 -4.77 7.00
C GLN A 93 7.19 -4.95 7.79
N PHE A 94 8.34 -4.56 7.25
CA PHE A 94 9.61 -4.62 7.97
C PHE A 94 9.60 -3.75 9.23
N LEU A 95 9.08 -2.53 9.17
CA LEU A 95 8.92 -1.65 10.34
C LEU A 95 8.07 -2.28 11.45
N LYS A 96 7.05 -3.04 11.10
CA LYS A 96 6.09 -3.62 12.05
C LYS A 96 6.51 -4.99 12.57
N PHE A 97 7.15 -5.80 11.73
CA PHE A 97 7.28 -7.24 11.95
C PHE A 97 8.72 -7.76 11.95
N ALA A 98 9.71 -6.94 11.58
CA ALA A 98 11.12 -7.32 11.62
C ALA A 98 11.85 -6.65 12.77
N ARG A 99 12.90 -7.32 13.27
CA ARG A 99 13.90 -6.78 14.19
C ARG A 99 15.30 -7.17 13.70
N PHE A 100 16.13 -6.19 13.45
CA PHE A 100 17.49 -6.41 13.00
C PHE A 100 18.41 -6.67 14.20
N ASP A 101 19.33 -7.63 14.05
CA ASP A 101 20.36 -7.98 15.04
C ASP A 101 21.73 -7.97 14.37
N PRO A 102 22.45 -6.82 14.40
CA PRO A 102 23.77 -6.71 13.77
C PRO A 102 24.84 -7.56 14.45
N SER A 103 24.62 -8.00 15.68
CA SER A 103 25.56 -8.84 16.43
C SER A 103 25.38 -10.35 16.13
N GLY A 104 24.24 -10.72 15.55
CA GLY A 104 23.95 -12.10 15.16
C GLY A 104 24.86 -12.56 14.01
N ALA A 105 25.19 -13.84 14.00
CA ALA A 105 25.95 -14.43 12.90
C ALA A 105 25.13 -14.37 11.60
N LYS A 106 25.81 -14.04 10.48
CA LYS A 106 25.18 -14.09 9.16
C LYS A 106 24.75 -15.52 8.82
N LEU A 107 23.58 -15.64 8.22
CA LEU A 107 23.01 -16.91 7.77
C LEU A 107 23.43 -17.20 6.31
N PRO A 108 23.24 -18.45 5.84
CA PRO A 108 23.26 -18.74 4.40
C PRO A 108 22.22 -17.92 3.64
N ALA A 109 22.53 -17.55 2.41
CA ALA A 109 21.72 -16.61 1.62
C ALA A 109 20.24 -17.03 1.48
N ASP A 110 19.96 -18.29 1.25
CA ASP A 110 18.59 -18.84 1.13
C ASP A 110 17.74 -18.67 2.40
N ALA A 111 18.38 -18.67 3.58
CA ALA A 111 17.69 -18.42 4.84
C ALA A 111 17.14 -17.00 4.93
N TYR A 112 17.82 -16.00 4.34
CA TYR A 112 17.31 -14.63 4.31
C TYR A 112 16.04 -14.51 3.45
N ALA A 113 15.94 -15.24 2.32
CA ALA A 113 14.73 -15.25 1.53
C ALA A 113 13.52 -15.76 2.33
N GLU A 114 13.74 -16.76 3.21
CA GLU A 114 12.70 -17.28 4.10
C GLU A 114 12.31 -16.26 5.18
N LEU A 115 13.27 -15.62 5.84
CA LEU A 115 12.99 -14.57 6.84
C LEU A 115 12.22 -13.39 6.21
N VAL A 116 12.62 -12.94 5.02
CA VAL A 116 11.89 -11.90 4.28
C VAL A 116 10.47 -12.36 3.96
N ARG A 117 10.27 -13.63 3.57
CA ARG A 117 8.94 -14.18 3.30
C ARG A 117 8.07 -14.20 4.54
N GLN A 118 8.63 -14.55 5.71
CA GLN A 118 7.90 -14.52 6.98
C GLN A 118 7.42 -13.10 7.32
N VAL A 119 8.27 -12.09 7.14
CA VAL A 119 7.89 -10.68 7.31
C VAL A 119 6.82 -10.28 6.29
N ALA A 120 7.03 -10.57 5.00
CA ALA A 120 6.17 -10.16 3.89
C ALA A 120 4.83 -10.92 3.83
N SER A 121 4.70 -12.05 4.53
CA SER A 121 3.45 -12.82 4.62
C SER A 121 2.42 -12.20 5.57
N ARG A 122 2.86 -11.34 6.50
CA ARG A 122 1.95 -10.68 7.43
C ARG A 122 1.15 -9.57 6.75
N SER A 123 -0.06 -9.38 7.22
CA SER A 123 -0.94 -8.36 6.66
C SER A 123 -0.49 -6.95 7.06
N PRO A 124 -0.29 -6.01 6.12
CA PRO A 124 0.24 -4.68 6.43
C PRO A 124 -0.71 -3.83 7.30
N TRP A 125 -2.00 -4.19 7.40
CA TRP A 125 -2.97 -3.54 8.29
C TRP A 125 -2.95 -4.06 9.73
N GLU A 126 -2.25 -5.17 10.01
CA GLU A 126 -2.07 -5.64 11.38
C GLU A 126 -1.26 -4.63 12.20
N GLU A 127 -1.50 -4.62 13.51
CA GLU A 127 -0.70 -3.82 14.43
C GLU A 127 0.76 -4.30 14.46
N ALA A 128 1.67 -3.38 14.79
CA ALA A 128 3.07 -3.74 14.92
C ALA A 128 3.27 -4.75 16.08
N LEU A 129 4.05 -5.79 15.84
CA LEU A 129 4.40 -6.73 16.89
C LEU A 129 5.34 -6.08 17.92
N PRO A 130 5.24 -6.48 19.19
CA PRO A 130 6.25 -6.14 20.18
C PRO A 130 7.61 -6.70 19.74
N PRO A 131 8.73 -6.03 20.09
CA PRO A 131 10.07 -6.37 19.55
C PRO A 131 10.47 -7.84 19.71
N GLU A 132 10.05 -8.48 20.80
CA GLU A 132 10.34 -9.89 21.11
C GLU A 132 9.64 -10.90 20.19
N GLU A 133 8.51 -10.51 19.61
CA GLU A 133 7.71 -11.37 18.70
C GLU A 133 8.05 -11.16 17.22
N ARG A 134 8.90 -10.17 16.91
CA ARG A 134 9.29 -9.84 15.54
C ARG A 134 10.25 -10.88 14.96
N VAL A 135 10.19 -11.05 13.65
CA VAL A 135 11.16 -11.87 12.91
C VAL A 135 12.55 -11.25 13.06
N VAL A 136 13.49 -12.02 13.60
CA VAL A 136 14.88 -11.56 13.80
C VAL A 136 15.65 -11.71 12.51
N ILE A 137 16.29 -10.63 12.07
CA ILE A 137 17.17 -10.59 10.89
C ILE A 137 18.62 -10.42 11.40
N PRO A 138 19.41 -11.51 11.52
CA PRO A 138 20.76 -11.42 12.05
C PRO A 138 21.77 -10.92 11.01
N GLY A 139 22.86 -10.31 11.49
CA GLY A 139 24.01 -9.89 10.68
C GLY A 139 23.84 -8.58 9.92
N TYR A 140 22.72 -7.87 10.08
CA TYR A 140 22.43 -6.60 9.44
C TYR A 140 21.82 -5.60 10.44
N ARG A 141 22.09 -4.29 10.25
CA ARG A 141 21.61 -3.23 11.14
C ARG A 141 20.20 -2.75 10.79
N ASN A 142 19.84 -2.79 9.51
CA ASN A 142 18.61 -2.22 8.99
C ASN A 142 18.23 -2.83 7.62
N LEU A 143 17.09 -2.41 7.09
CA LEU A 143 16.57 -2.90 5.81
C LEU A 143 17.47 -2.54 4.63
N GLN A 144 18.08 -1.35 4.64
CA GLN A 144 18.97 -0.92 3.57
C GLN A 144 20.21 -1.83 3.50
N GLU A 145 20.87 -2.09 4.63
CA GLU A 145 22.01 -3.00 4.67
C GLU A 145 21.66 -4.43 4.22
N LEU A 146 20.55 -4.97 4.71
CA LEU A 146 20.06 -6.28 4.27
C LEU A 146 19.86 -6.30 2.75
N SER A 147 19.12 -5.32 2.24
CA SER A 147 18.78 -5.28 0.81
C SER A 147 19.97 -4.96 -0.11
N LEU A 148 21.01 -4.32 0.41
CA LEU A 148 22.28 -4.15 -0.31
C LEU A 148 23.10 -5.43 -0.34
N GLY A 149 23.16 -6.16 0.77
CA GLY A 149 23.95 -7.38 0.89
C GLY A 149 23.28 -8.64 0.32
N GLU A 150 21.96 -8.69 0.37
CA GLU A 150 21.15 -9.87 0.02
C GLU A 150 20.03 -9.50 -0.98
N GLU A 151 20.33 -8.68 -1.98
CA GLU A 151 19.33 -8.15 -2.93
C GLU A 151 18.48 -9.27 -3.57
N ALA A 152 19.12 -10.33 -4.08
CA ALA A 152 18.44 -11.43 -4.75
C ALA A 152 17.48 -12.17 -3.80
N GLN A 153 17.89 -12.38 -2.55
CA GLN A 153 17.12 -13.06 -1.50
C GLN A 153 15.96 -12.20 -1.03
N VAL A 154 16.17 -10.90 -0.87
CA VAL A 154 15.12 -9.95 -0.54
C VAL A 154 14.07 -9.93 -1.65
N LYS A 155 14.47 -9.82 -2.91
CA LYS A 155 13.56 -9.87 -4.07
C LYS A 155 12.78 -11.20 -4.13
N ALA A 156 13.43 -12.32 -3.86
CA ALA A 156 12.80 -13.64 -3.83
C ALA A 156 11.80 -13.78 -2.66
N GLY A 157 12.15 -13.24 -1.48
CA GLY A 157 11.33 -13.32 -0.27
C GLY A 157 10.09 -12.41 -0.28
N LEU A 158 10.15 -11.25 -0.93
CA LEU A 158 9.03 -10.28 -0.98
C LEU A 158 7.75 -10.83 -1.64
N GLY A 159 7.84 -11.93 -2.38
CA GLY A 159 6.73 -12.83 -2.70
C GLY A 159 5.67 -12.29 -3.65
N SER A 160 4.45 -12.77 -3.44
CA SER A 160 3.34 -12.73 -4.39
C SER A 160 3.02 -11.33 -4.95
N ARG A 161 3.40 -11.14 -6.20
CA ARG A 161 3.19 -9.92 -6.99
C ARG A 161 1.80 -9.91 -7.61
N PHE A 162 1.29 -11.09 -7.96
CA PHE A 162 0.00 -11.25 -8.64
C PHE A 162 -1.15 -10.68 -7.81
N TRP A 163 -1.29 -11.08 -6.55
CA TRP A 163 -2.36 -10.59 -5.69
C TRP A 163 -2.24 -9.09 -5.40
N THR A 164 -1.03 -8.56 -5.32
CA THR A 164 -0.80 -7.12 -5.18
C THR A 164 -1.29 -6.37 -6.42
N MET A 165 -1.06 -6.89 -7.62
CA MET A 165 -1.49 -6.26 -8.88
C MET A 165 -3.01 -6.31 -9.08
N VAL A 166 -3.66 -7.41 -8.70
CA VAL A 166 -5.11 -7.59 -8.89
C VAL A 166 -5.94 -7.12 -7.71
N HIS A 167 -5.28 -6.62 -6.64
CA HIS A 167 -6.00 -6.12 -5.48
C HIS A 167 -6.93 -4.96 -5.88
N TRP A 168 -8.15 -5.00 -5.39
CA TRP A 168 -9.19 -4.06 -5.78
C TRP A 168 -8.80 -2.59 -5.55
N THR A 169 -7.92 -2.30 -4.59
CA THR A 169 -7.42 -0.94 -4.33
C THR A 169 -6.79 -0.30 -5.57
N ASN A 170 -6.20 -1.09 -6.47
CA ASN A 170 -5.62 -0.59 -7.72
C ASN A 170 -6.69 -0.10 -8.70
N TRP A 171 -7.92 -0.59 -8.59
CA TRP A 171 -9.04 -0.19 -9.43
C TRP A 171 -9.71 1.09 -8.96
N ARG A 172 -9.48 1.50 -7.71
CA ARG A 172 -10.03 2.75 -7.15
C ARG A 172 -9.65 3.98 -7.97
N VAL A 173 -8.53 3.93 -8.69
CA VAL A 173 -8.07 5.03 -9.57
C VAL A 173 -9.07 5.37 -10.67
N THR A 174 -9.91 4.42 -11.08
CA THR A 174 -10.92 4.62 -12.13
C THR A 174 -12.15 5.38 -11.65
N PHE A 175 -12.40 5.43 -10.34
CA PHE A 175 -13.53 6.14 -9.79
C PHE A 175 -13.25 7.64 -9.68
N PRO A 176 -14.20 8.49 -10.06
CA PRO A 176 -14.07 9.92 -9.87
C PRO A 176 -14.08 10.25 -8.37
N VAL A 177 -13.07 11.00 -7.92
CA VAL A 177 -12.99 11.50 -6.54
C VAL A 177 -12.81 13.01 -6.55
N GLY A 178 -13.61 13.69 -5.74
CA GLY A 178 -13.57 15.16 -5.64
C GLY A 178 -12.54 15.66 -4.62
N GLY A 179 -12.39 16.99 -4.58
CA GLY A 179 -11.46 17.66 -3.67
C GLY A 179 -11.70 17.35 -2.20
N ALA A 180 -12.95 17.22 -1.75
CA ALA A 180 -13.27 16.86 -0.37
C ALA A 180 -12.74 15.47 0.01
N HIS A 181 -12.79 14.49 -0.90
CA HIS A 181 -12.18 13.17 -0.66
C HIS A 181 -10.66 13.28 -0.55
N GLN A 182 -10.02 14.05 -1.42
CA GLN A 182 -8.57 14.23 -1.39
C GLN A 182 -8.11 14.99 -0.14
N GLU A 183 -8.88 15.95 0.33
CA GLU A 183 -8.66 16.63 1.62
C GLU A 183 -8.77 15.64 2.80
N GLY A 184 -9.77 14.77 2.76
CA GLY A 184 -9.90 13.67 3.72
C GLY A 184 -8.68 12.76 3.76
N VAL A 185 -8.18 12.35 2.59
CA VAL A 185 -6.95 11.54 2.50
C VAL A 185 -5.76 12.29 3.10
N ALA A 186 -5.59 13.59 2.79
CA ALA A 186 -4.49 14.40 3.34
C ALA A 186 -4.55 14.49 4.87
N ALA A 187 -5.76 14.71 5.42
CA ALA A 187 -5.97 14.77 6.86
C ALA A 187 -5.71 13.43 7.55
N GLU A 188 -6.14 12.32 6.97
CA GLU A 188 -5.86 10.97 7.48
C GLU A 188 -4.36 10.66 7.47
N VAL A 189 -3.66 10.96 6.36
CA VAL A 189 -2.20 10.78 6.28
C VAL A 189 -1.49 11.59 7.35
N LEU A 190 -1.89 12.85 7.53
CA LEU A 190 -1.33 13.72 8.56
C LEU A 190 -1.56 13.17 9.97
N ALA A 191 -2.74 12.65 10.27
CA ALA A 191 -3.06 12.04 11.55
C ALA A 191 -2.20 10.80 11.84
N GLU A 192 -2.00 9.93 10.84
CA GLU A 192 -1.14 8.75 10.97
C GLU A 192 0.33 9.14 11.22
N LEU A 193 0.84 10.11 10.45
CA LEU A 193 2.23 10.57 10.61
C LEU A 193 2.46 11.22 11.98
N ARG A 194 1.49 11.98 12.50
CA ARG A 194 1.53 12.51 13.87
C ARG A 194 1.54 11.43 14.94
N ALA A 195 0.86 10.32 14.68
CA ALA A 195 0.90 9.15 15.54
C ALA A 195 2.16 8.28 15.32
N GLY A 196 3.12 8.75 14.52
CA GLY A 196 4.37 8.05 14.26
C GLY A 196 4.26 6.91 13.24
N ARG A 197 3.16 6.79 12.50
CA ARG A 197 2.93 5.70 11.57
C ARG A 197 3.09 6.15 10.12
N PRO A 198 4.09 5.63 9.38
CA PRO A 198 4.21 5.84 7.94
C PRO A 198 3.01 5.27 7.18
N VAL A 199 2.64 5.93 6.08
CA VAL A 199 1.42 5.62 5.32
C VAL A 199 1.76 5.22 3.90
N GLN A 200 1.33 4.04 3.48
CA GLN A 200 1.42 3.62 2.09
C GLN A 200 0.31 4.29 1.28
N LEU A 201 0.71 4.90 0.16
CA LEU A 201 -0.19 5.60 -0.76
C LEU A 201 -0.09 5.02 -2.17
N LEU A 202 -1.23 4.88 -2.82
CA LEU A 202 -1.35 4.80 -4.25
C LEU A 202 -1.52 6.22 -4.78
N ILE A 203 -0.66 6.63 -5.69
CA ILE A 203 -0.75 7.91 -6.38
C ILE A 203 -0.98 7.69 -7.87
N THR A 204 -1.79 8.55 -8.50
CA THR A 204 -2.12 8.41 -9.91
C THR A 204 -2.48 9.74 -10.54
N ASN A 205 -2.17 9.92 -11.83
CA ASN A 205 -2.64 11.05 -12.66
C ASN A 205 -3.77 10.63 -13.61
N TRP A 206 -4.45 9.51 -13.33
CA TRP A 206 -5.59 9.04 -14.13
C TRP A 206 -6.57 10.19 -14.46
N PRO A 207 -7.08 10.32 -15.69
CA PRO A 207 -7.12 9.31 -16.75
C PRO A 207 -5.85 9.22 -17.63
N THR A 208 -4.83 10.03 -17.40
CA THR A 208 -3.55 9.88 -18.08
C THR A 208 -2.83 8.65 -17.50
N PRO A 209 -2.52 7.60 -18.29
CA PRO A 209 -2.03 6.32 -17.74
C PRO A 209 -0.52 6.34 -17.43
N GLU A 210 0.07 7.51 -17.25
CA GLU A 210 1.54 7.67 -17.05
C GLU A 210 1.97 7.35 -15.63
N LEU A 211 1.12 7.62 -14.64
CA LEU A 211 1.42 7.42 -13.23
C LEU A 211 0.36 6.56 -12.56
N ASN A 212 0.77 5.37 -12.10
CA ASN A 212 0.04 4.52 -11.17
C ASN A 212 1.08 3.87 -10.27
N HIS A 213 1.36 4.50 -9.11
CA HIS A 213 2.58 4.26 -8.37
C HIS A 213 2.32 4.19 -6.86
N GLY A 214 3.10 3.34 -6.18
CA GLY A 214 3.08 3.20 -4.73
C GLY A 214 4.22 3.98 -4.09
N VAL A 215 3.92 4.79 -3.08
CA VAL A 215 4.91 5.50 -2.25
C VAL A 215 4.60 5.34 -0.77
N VAL A 216 5.57 5.59 0.11
CA VAL A 216 5.35 5.62 1.57
C VAL A 216 5.59 7.04 2.08
N ALA A 217 4.52 7.69 2.56
CA ALA A 217 4.64 8.95 3.27
C ALA A 217 5.19 8.69 4.68
N TYR A 218 6.24 9.42 5.07
CA TYR A 218 6.88 9.25 6.38
C TYR A 218 7.13 10.56 7.12
N GLY A 219 6.91 11.69 6.49
CA GLY A 219 7.09 13.01 7.10
C GLY A 219 6.19 14.03 6.44
N TYR A 220 6.06 15.19 7.07
CA TYR A 220 5.25 16.29 6.54
C TYR A 220 5.79 17.66 6.94
N ARG A 221 5.40 18.67 6.18
CA ARG A 221 5.53 20.09 6.48
C ARG A 221 4.24 20.80 6.10
N ILE A 222 3.70 21.61 7.01
CA ILE A 222 2.47 22.36 6.79
C ILE A 222 2.81 23.82 6.51
N SER A 223 2.28 24.36 5.42
CA SER A 223 2.28 25.79 5.08
C SER A 223 0.86 26.32 4.95
N ASP A 224 0.71 27.62 4.79
CA ASP A 224 -0.63 28.25 4.67
C ASP A 224 -1.43 27.73 3.47
N GLY A 225 -0.76 27.44 2.35
CA GLY A 225 -1.39 26.98 1.11
C GLY A 225 -1.34 25.48 0.86
N ALA A 226 -0.50 24.72 1.58
CA ALA A 226 -0.27 23.32 1.27
C ALA A 226 0.21 22.49 2.47
N VAL A 227 0.02 21.17 2.36
CA VAL A 227 0.71 20.17 3.19
C VAL A 227 1.65 19.40 2.28
N GLU A 228 2.94 19.51 2.51
CA GLU A 228 3.96 18.71 1.83
C GLU A 228 4.22 17.42 2.61
N PHE A 229 4.26 16.29 1.91
CA PHE A 229 4.61 15.00 2.48
C PHE A 229 5.93 14.53 1.90
N SER A 230 6.89 14.21 2.78
CA SER A 230 8.10 13.49 2.40
C SER A 230 7.74 12.03 2.17
N VAL A 231 8.13 11.49 1.02
CA VAL A 231 7.79 10.12 0.65
C VAL A 231 9.04 9.31 0.28
N TYR A 232 9.03 8.03 0.61
CA TYR A 232 9.89 7.05 -0.02
C TYR A 232 9.28 6.67 -1.36
N ASP A 233 10.00 6.93 -2.42
CA ASP A 233 9.70 6.50 -3.78
C ASP A 233 10.57 5.30 -4.12
N PRO A 234 10.01 4.10 -4.32
CA PRO A 234 10.83 2.93 -4.62
C PRO A 234 11.55 2.99 -5.97
N ASN A 235 11.16 3.89 -6.88
CA ASN A 235 11.88 4.11 -8.13
C ASN A 235 13.18 4.92 -7.94
N GLU A 236 13.26 5.71 -6.84
CA GLU A 236 14.42 6.53 -6.51
C GLU A 236 14.79 6.37 -5.02
N PRO A 237 15.29 5.19 -4.58
CA PRO A 237 15.52 4.90 -3.17
C PRO A 237 16.64 5.74 -2.54
N ALA A 238 17.46 6.40 -3.35
CA ALA A 238 18.57 7.23 -2.89
C ALA A 238 18.15 8.62 -2.40
N ARG A 239 16.97 9.11 -2.78
CA ARG A 239 16.52 10.46 -2.46
C ARG A 239 15.07 10.48 -2.01
N PRO A 240 14.71 11.31 -1.01
CA PRO A 240 13.32 11.54 -0.66
C PRO A 240 12.53 12.12 -1.83
N GLY A 241 11.35 11.59 -2.08
CA GLY A 241 10.35 12.21 -2.93
C GLY A 241 9.47 13.19 -2.13
N VAL A 242 8.74 14.03 -2.85
CA VAL A 242 7.78 14.98 -2.27
C VAL A 242 6.49 14.97 -3.06
N ILE A 243 5.38 14.79 -2.35
CA ILE A 243 4.04 15.09 -2.85
C ILE A 243 3.42 16.15 -1.97
N SER A 244 2.58 17.01 -2.52
CA SER A 244 1.91 18.03 -1.72
C SER A 244 0.39 18.00 -1.91
N PHE A 245 -0.35 18.29 -0.86
CA PHE A 245 -1.77 18.58 -0.93
C PHE A 245 -1.97 20.07 -0.94
N GLN A 246 -2.46 20.61 -2.06
CA GLN A 246 -2.81 22.03 -2.23
C GLN A 246 -4.20 22.26 -1.63
N ARG A 247 -4.31 23.18 -0.65
CA ARG A 247 -5.59 23.50 0.02
C ARG A 247 -6.60 24.12 -0.94
N GLU A 248 -6.10 24.92 -1.85
CA GLU A 248 -6.81 25.43 -3.01
C GLU A 248 -6.07 24.98 -4.28
N PRO A 249 -6.61 24.10 -5.10
CA PRO A 249 -8.01 23.66 -5.30
C PRO A 249 -8.39 22.32 -4.65
N ARG A 250 -7.87 21.97 -3.48
CA ARG A 250 -8.08 20.67 -2.78
C ARG A 250 -7.60 19.48 -3.58
N ARG A 251 -6.32 19.52 -3.97
CA ARG A 251 -5.74 18.50 -4.86
C ARG A 251 -4.33 18.12 -4.43
N PHE A 252 -4.02 16.86 -4.59
CA PHE A 252 -2.62 16.44 -4.52
C PHE A 252 -1.85 16.82 -5.77
N TRP A 253 -0.55 17.03 -5.58
CA TRP A 253 0.40 17.42 -6.60
C TRP A 253 1.67 16.59 -6.45
N ALA A 254 2.18 16.00 -7.54
CA ALA A 254 3.51 15.44 -7.59
C ALA A 254 4.49 16.61 -7.67
N THR A 255 5.27 16.83 -6.62
CA THR A 255 6.21 17.94 -6.55
C THR A 255 7.61 17.50 -6.95
N GLN A 256 8.05 16.36 -6.40
CA GLN A 256 9.35 15.77 -6.70
C GLN A 256 9.23 14.25 -6.58
N LEU A 257 9.09 13.56 -7.70
CA LEU A 257 9.08 12.10 -7.81
C LEU A 257 9.94 11.68 -8.99
N PHE A 258 10.47 10.46 -8.93
CA PHE A 258 11.29 9.92 -10.00
C PHE A 258 10.49 9.82 -11.31
N ASP A 259 11.09 10.32 -12.40
CA ASP A 259 10.55 10.29 -13.78
C ASP A 259 9.11 10.83 -13.90
N THR A 260 8.68 11.64 -12.94
CA THR A 260 7.34 12.25 -12.93
C THR A 260 7.46 13.76 -13.05
N LYS A 261 6.85 14.31 -14.09
CA LYS A 261 6.75 15.78 -14.23
C LYS A 261 5.86 16.32 -13.10
N PRO A 262 6.23 17.45 -12.47
CA PRO A 262 5.38 18.10 -11.50
C PRO A 262 3.98 18.35 -12.07
N GLY A 263 2.96 17.93 -11.33
CA GLY A 263 1.60 18.03 -11.84
C GLY A 263 0.53 17.48 -10.88
N PRO A 264 -0.76 17.68 -11.22
CA PRO A 264 -1.86 17.22 -10.40
C PRO A 264 -1.96 15.70 -10.40
N ILE A 265 -2.15 15.15 -9.20
CA ILE A 265 -2.36 13.73 -8.97
C ILE A 265 -3.55 13.51 -8.03
N ARG A 266 -3.95 12.26 -7.89
CA ARG A 266 -4.85 11.78 -6.84
C ARG A 266 -4.08 10.81 -5.95
N ALA A 267 -4.34 10.86 -4.64
CA ALA A 267 -3.76 9.96 -3.67
C ALA A 267 -4.85 9.13 -2.97
N PHE A 268 -4.52 7.89 -2.65
CA PHE A 268 -5.39 6.95 -1.94
C PHE A 268 -4.55 6.21 -0.89
N ARG A 269 -5.05 6.11 0.33
CA ARG A 269 -4.44 5.21 1.32
C ARG A 269 -4.54 3.76 0.89
N MET A 270 -3.51 2.98 1.18
CA MET A 270 -3.47 1.55 0.87
C MET A 270 -3.22 0.72 2.12
N TYR A 271 -3.75 -0.50 2.09
CA TYR A 271 -3.45 -1.55 3.06
C TYR A 271 -3.62 -1.13 4.53
N TYR A 272 -4.66 -0.37 4.82
CA TYR A 272 -5.04 -0.01 6.18
C TYR A 272 -6.21 -0.83 6.72
N SER A 273 -6.75 -1.72 5.90
CA SER A 273 -7.77 -2.70 6.24
C SER A 273 -7.70 -3.90 5.30
N PRO A 274 -8.36 -5.03 5.59
CA PRO A 274 -8.42 -6.20 4.72
C PRO A 274 -9.00 -5.92 3.32
N LEU A 275 -9.76 -4.85 3.17
CA LEU A 275 -10.43 -4.49 1.92
C LEU A 275 -9.77 -3.32 1.18
N LEU A 276 -8.91 -2.55 1.87
CA LEU A 276 -8.40 -1.27 1.36
C LEU A 276 -6.90 -1.11 1.55
#